data_a28dddc4c4b679c2245149eafb99c6ae
#
_entry.id   a28dddc4c4b679c2245149eafb99c6ae
#
_cell.length_a   1.000
_cell.length_b   1.000
_cell.length_c   1.000
_cell.angle_alpha   90.00
_cell.angle_beta   90.00
_cell.angle_gamma   90.00
#
_symmetry.space_group_name_H-M   'P 1'
#
loop_
_entity.id
_entity.type
_entity.pdbx_description
1 polymer ?
#
loop_
_entity_poly.entity_id
_entity_poly.type
_entity_poly.pdbx_seq_one_letter_code
_entity_poly.pdbx_strand_id
1 'polypeptide(L)'
;MANVTIGFGLLLTALGAVGYYGTGRTSLTALIPVIFGLLLVICGALARREASRKNALHAAAVVGLLGFLGPLRVLPQLVALAGGAEVPHRAAVLDQLAMMVICGVFLALCVRSFIAARRSRASQAARAA
;
A
#
# COMPACT_ATOMS: atom_id res chain seq x y z
N MET A 1 -0.11 -14.57 1.49
CA MET A 1 0.14 -13.10 1.60
C MET A 1 1.36 -12.62 0.83
N ALA A 2 2.44 -13.39 0.75
CA ALA A 2 3.63 -12.92 0.04
C ALA A 2 3.34 -12.54 -1.42
N ASN A 3 2.60 -13.38 -2.15
CA ASN A 3 2.23 -13.11 -3.54
C ASN A 3 1.33 -11.88 -3.66
N VAL A 4 0.41 -11.70 -2.71
CA VAL A 4 -0.48 -10.53 -2.64
C VAL A 4 0.36 -9.27 -2.42
N THR A 5 1.31 -9.31 -1.49
CA THR A 5 2.21 -8.18 -1.21
C THR A 5 3.01 -7.78 -2.44
N ILE A 6 3.57 -8.77 -3.16
CA ILE A 6 4.31 -8.51 -4.40
C ILE A 6 3.38 -7.89 -5.45
N GLY A 7 2.17 -8.42 -5.61
CA GLY A 7 1.19 -7.91 -6.56
C GLY A 7 0.83 -6.45 -6.28
N PHE A 8 0.55 -6.10 -5.03
CA PHE A 8 0.27 -4.72 -4.63
C PHE A 8 1.49 -3.82 -4.82
N GLY A 9 2.69 -4.33 -4.53
CA GLY A 9 3.92 -3.59 -4.76
C GLY A 9 4.14 -3.25 -6.23
N LEU A 10 3.93 -4.23 -7.12
CA LEU A 10 4.01 -4.01 -8.56
C LEU A 10 2.95 -3.02 -9.04
N LEU A 11 1.73 -3.12 -8.50
CA LEU A 11 0.64 -2.21 -8.83
C LEU A 11 0.98 -0.77 -8.44
N LEU A 12 1.51 -0.56 -7.24
CA LEU A 12 1.95 0.76 -6.78
C LEU A 12 3.11 1.31 -7.62
N THR A 13 4.05 0.45 -7.98
CA THR A 13 5.17 0.84 -8.84
C THR A 13 4.68 1.30 -10.20
N ALA A 14 3.76 0.54 -10.80
CA ALA A 14 3.16 0.89 -12.09
C ALA A 14 2.36 2.19 -11.98
N LEU A 15 1.59 2.35 -10.91
CA LEU A 15 0.81 3.57 -10.66
C LEU A 15 1.73 4.79 -10.56
N GLY A 16 2.81 4.68 -9.80
CA GLY A 16 3.78 5.76 -9.65
C GLY A 16 4.46 6.12 -10.96
N ALA A 17 4.84 5.11 -11.75
CA ALA A 17 5.45 5.33 -13.05
C ALA A 17 4.49 6.03 -14.02
N VAL A 18 3.24 5.59 -14.08
CA VAL A 18 2.21 6.22 -14.92
C VAL A 18 1.95 7.65 -14.46
N GLY A 19 1.84 7.87 -13.15
CA GLY A 19 1.64 9.22 -12.59
C GLY A 19 2.80 10.16 -12.92
N TYR A 20 4.03 9.66 -12.81
CA TYR A 20 5.20 10.45 -13.13
C TYR A 20 5.24 10.86 -14.61
N TYR A 21 5.00 9.91 -15.51
CA TYR A 21 4.94 10.21 -16.94
C TYR A 21 3.72 11.06 -17.29
N GLY A 22 2.60 10.83 -16.62
CA GLY A 22 1.37 11.60 -16.83
C GLY A 22 1.48 13.06 -16.43
N THR A 23 2.36 13.39 -15.48
CA THR A 23 2.61 14.78 -15.06
C THR A 23 3.75 15.45 -15.82
N GLY A 24 4.22 14.83 -16.89
CA GLY A 24 5.31 15.37 -17.70
C GLY A 24 6.65 15.39 -17.01
N ARG A 25 6.89 14.47 -16.09
CA ARG A 25 8.12 14.33 -15.30
C ARG A 25 8.44 15.54 -14.41
N THR A 26 7.43 16.36 -14.11
CA THR A 26 7.63 17.58 -13.31
C THR A 26 7.38 17.35 -11.83
N SER A 27 6.65 16.31 -11.45
CA SER A 27 6.27 16.06 -10.06
C SER A 27 7.08 14.89 -9.48
N LEU A 28 8.00 15.21 -8.57
CA LEU A 28 8.72 14.19 -7.81
C LEU A 28 7.79 13.46 -6.83
N THR A 29 6.69 14.09 -6.43
CA THR A 29 5.69 13.48 -5.55
C THR A 29 5.05 12.24 -6.19
N ALA A 30 4.93 12.21 -7.51
CA ALA A 30 4.40 11.04 -8.22
C ALA A 30 5.31 9.81 -8.12
N LEU A 31 6.57 9.98 -7.71
CA LEU A 31 7.49 8.86 -7.49
C LEU A 31 7.32 8.20 -6.12
N ILE A 32 6.60 8.83 -5.19
CA ILE A 32 6.37 8.25 -3.86
C ILE A 32 5.73 6.86 -3.94
N PRO A 33 4.67 6.62 -4.75
CA PRO A 33 4.12 5.29 -4.90
C PRO A 33 5.12 4.26 -5.42
N VAL A 34 6.06 4.68 -6.28
CA VAL A 34 7.13 3.79 -6.79
C VAL A 34 7.99 3.29 -5.64
N ILE A 35 8.41 4.20 -4.75
CA ILE A 35 9.26 3.84 -3.60
C ILE A 35 8.52 2.87 -2.69
N PHE A 36 7.27 3.16 -2.34
CA PHE A 36 6.44 2.27 -1.52
C PHE A 36 6.20 0.93 -2.21
N GLY A 37 5.95 0.95 -3.51
CA GLY A 37 5.76 -0.26 -4.30
C GLY A 37 6.97 -1.16 -4.29
N LEU A 38 8.16 -0.58 -4.49
CA LEU A 38 9.42 -1.34 -4.44
C LEU A 38 9.66 -1.94 -3.04
N LEU A 39 9.37 -1.17 -1.97
CA LEU A 39 9.48 -1.67 -0.61
C LEU A 39 8.54 -2.86 -0.39
N LEU A 40 7.31 -2.79 -0.88
CA LEU A 40 6.36 -3.89 -0.78
C LEU A 40 6.81 -5.11 -1.56
N VAL A 41 7.38 -4.94 -2.75
CA VAL A 41 7.94 -6.06 -3.53
C VAL A 41 9.06 -6.74 -2.77
N ILE A 42 9.98 -5.95 -2.18
CA ILE A 42 11.08 -6.50 -1.39
C ILE A 42 10.52 -7.25 -0.17
N CYS A 43 9.59 -6.65 0.56
CA CYS A 43 8.95 -7.30 1.71
C CYS A 43 8.24 -8.59 1.31
N GLY A 44 7.53 -8.59 0.18
CA GLY A 44 6.85 -9.78 -0.34
C GLY A 44 7.83 -10.88 -0.71
N ALA A 45 8.94 -10.55 -1.34
CA ALA A 45 9.99 -11.50 -1.67
C ALA A 45 10.60 -12.13 -0.41
N LEU A 46 10.87 -11.32 0.61
CA LEU A 46 11.36 -11.80 1.91
C LEU A 46 10.32 -12.65 2.63
N ALA A 47 9.05 -12.35 2.47
CA ALA A 47 7.95 -13.10 3.08
C ALA A 47 7.79 -14.51 2.50
N ARG A 48 8.37 -14.79 1.34
CA ARG A 48 8.40 -16.16 0.78
C ARG A 48 9.28 -17.10 1.59
N ARG A 49 10.27 -16.57 2.30
CA ARG A 49 11.11 -17.35 3.20
C ARG A 49 10.38 -17.53 4.52
N GLU A 50 10.21 -18.77 4.97
CA GLU A 50 9.50 -19.08 6.21
C GLU A 50 10.14 -18.39 7.42
N ALA A 51 11.46 -18.31 7.47
CA ALA A 51 12.20 -17.71 8.58
C ALA A 51 11.92 -16.22 8.76
N SER A 52 11.68 -15.49 7.66
CA SER A 52 11.44 -14.03 7.70
C SER A 52 10.01 -13.62 7.39
N ARG A 53 9.12 -14.57 7.14
CA ARG A 53 7.73 -14.28 6.72
C ARG A 53 7.02 -13.33 7.70
N LYS A 54 7.09 -13.62 8.99
CA LYS A 54 6.41 -12.83 10.02
C LYS A 54 6.93 -11.39 10.04
N ASN A 55 8.25 -11.23 10.08
CA ASN A 55 8.89 -9.91 10.12
C ASN A 55 8.66 -9.14 8.82
N ALA A 56 8.77 -9.81 7.68
CA ALA A 56 8.56 -9.19 6.38
C ALA A 56 7.12 -8.70 6.21
N LEU A 57 6.13 -9.49 6.64
CA LEU A 57 4.71 -9.08 6.56
C LEU A 57 4.39 -7.94 7.52
N HIS A 58 5.01 -7.89 8.69
CA HIS A 58 4.87 -6.75 9.59
C HIS A 58 5.48 -5.49 8.98
N ALA A 59 6.66 -5.60 8.37
CA ALA A 59 7.29 -4.48 7.66
C ALA A 59 6.42 -4.00 6.50
N ALA A 60 5.83 -4.92 5.73
CA ALA A 60 4.91 -4.59 4.64
C ALA A 60 3.66 -3.87 5.16
N ALA A 61 3.11 -4.31 6.29
CA ALA A 61 1.97 -3.65 6.91
C ALA A 61 2.31 -2.22 7.35
N VAL A 62 3.50 -1.99 7.91
CA VAL A 62 3.97 -0.66 8.28
C VAL A 62 4.12 0.22 7.05
N VAL A 63 4.71 -0.30 5.98
CA VAL A 63 4.85 0.43 4.70
C VAL A 63 3.46 0.78 4.15
N GLY A 64 2.52 -0.15 4.15
CA GLY A 64 1.15 0.08 3.72
C GLY A 64 0.45 1.14 4.56
N LEU A 65 0.65 1.12 5.87
CA LEU A 65 0.09 2.12 6.78
C LEU A 65 0.64 3.52 6.47
N LEU A 66 1.94 3.64 6.28
CA LEU A 66 2.56 4.91 5.91
C LEU A 66 2.06 5.38 4.54
N GLY A 67 1.90 4.48 3.59
CA GLY A 67 1.35 4.78 2.27
C GLY A 67 -0.11 5.20 2.31
N PHE A 68 -0.86 4.74 3.30
CA PHE A 68 -2.24 5.17 3.54
C PHE A 68 -2.32 6.52 4.23
N LEU A 69 -1.50 6.73 5.26
CA LEU A 69 -1.52 7.95 6.06
C LEU A 69 -0.89 9.15 5.34
N GLY A 70 0.15 8.91 4.52
CA GLY A 70 0.83 9.97 3.80
C GLY A 70 -0.11 10.83 2.95
N PRO A 71 -0.94 10.23 2.09
CA PRO A 71 -1.86 11.00 1.25
C PRO A 71 -3.02 11.65 1.99
N LEU A 72 -3.21 11.42 3.29
CA LEU A 72 -4.32 12.04 4.04
C LEU A 72 -4.29 13.57 3.99
N ARG A 73 -3.12 14.17 3.90
CA ARG A 73 -2.98 15.62 3.75
C ARG A 73 -3.54 16.16 2.44
N VAL A 74 -3.82 15.28 1.49
CA VAL A 74 -4.41 15.63 0.19
C VAL A 74 -5.95 15.66 0.26
N LEU A 75 -6.56 15.15 1.34
CA LEU A 75 -8.01 15.10 1.49
C LEU A 75 -8.70 16.46 1.30
N PRO A 76 -8.22 17.59 1.85
CA PRO A 76 -8.83 18.88 1.58
C PRO A 76 -8.84 19.23 0.09
N GLN A 77 -7.79 18.88 -0.64
CA GLN A 77 -7.71 19.09 -2.09
C GLN A 77 -8.69 18.20 -2.84
N LEU A 78 -8.89 16.95 -2.37
CA LEU A 78 -9.86 16.03 -2.94
C LEU A 78 -11.29 16.54 -2.76
N VAL A 79 -11.61 17.07 -1.58
CA VAL A 79 -12.93 17.66 -1.30
C VAL A 79 -13.16 18.86 -2.20
N ALA A 80 -12.17 19.73 -2.37
CA ALA A 80 -12.24 20.87 -3.27
C ALA A 80 -12.45 20.43 -4.72
N LEU A 81 -11.74 19.40 -5.17
CA LEU A 81 -11.88 18.86 -6.52
C LEU A 81 -13.28 18.27 -6.76
N ALA A 82 -13.81 17.54 -5.77
CA ALA A 82 -15.15 16.99 -5.82
C ALA A 82 -16.22 18.08 -5.87
N GLY A 83 -15.95 19.24 -5.26
CA GLY A 83 -16.81 20.42 -5.30
C GLY A 83 -16.70 21.25 -6.58
N GLY A 84 -15.90 20.81 -7.56
CA GLY A 84 -15.72 21.49 -8.83
C GLY A 84 -14.67 22.59 -8.85
N ALA A 85 -13.90 22.76 -7.77
CA ALA A 85 -12.80 23.71 -7.72
C ALA A 85 -11.63 23.24 -8.56
N GLU A 86 -10.91 24.19 -9.17
CA GLU A 86 -9.67 23.89 -9.87
C GLU A 86 -8.55 23.70 -8.85
N VAL A 87 -7.88 22.55 -8.94
CA VAL A 87 -6.77 22.22 -8.05
C VAL A 87 -5.50 22.09 -8.88
N PRO A 88 -4.39 22.77 -8.47
CA PRO A 88 -3.10 22.56 -9.12
C PRO A 88 -2.68 21.08 -8.99
N HIS A 89 -2.06 20.55 -10.02
CA HIS A 89 -1.58 19.16 -10.04
C HIS A 89 -2.69 18.13 -9.80
N ARG A 90 -3.79 18.27 -10.52
CA ARG A 90 -4.93 17.33 -10.45
C ARG A 90 -4.51 15.88 -10.62
N ALA A 91 -3.60 15.60 -11.56
CA ALA A 91 -3.09 14.25 -11.80
C ALA A 91 -2.37 13.68 -10.57
N ALA A 92 -1.57 14.51 -9.87
CA ALA A 92 -0.88 14.09 -8.65
C ALA A 92 -1.85 13.80 -7.51
N VAL A 93 -2.93 14.58 -7.37
CA VAL A 93 -3.97 14.37 -6.38
C VAL A 93 -4.68 13.04 -6.63
N LEU A 94 -5.04 12.76 -7.87
CA LEU A 94 -5.69 11.50 -8.26
C LEU A 94 -4.76 10.31 -8.05
N ASP A 95 -3.47 10.46 -8.36
CA ASP A 95 -2.45 9.43 -8.14
C ASP A 95 -2.33 9.09 -6.65
N GLN A 96 -2.30 10.10 -5.79
CA GLN A 96 -2.24 9.90 -4.34
C GLN A 96 -3.52 9.26 -3.79
N LEU A 97 -4.68 9.62 -4.34
CA LEU A 97 -5.94 8.98 -3.97
C LEU A 97 -5.92 7.48 -4.33
N ALA A 98 -5.47 7.15 -5.53
CA ALA A 98 -5.33 5.75 -5.96
C ALA A 98 -4.37 5.00 -5.05
N MET A 99 -3.23 5.61 -4.70
CA MET A 99 -2.27 5.04 -3.74
C MET A 99 -2.93 4.77 -2.39
N MET A 100 -3.69 5.73 -1.87
CA MET A 100 -4.39 5.60 -0.60
C MET A 100 -5.37 4.43 -0.61
N VAL A 101 -6.16 4.30 -1.68
CA VAL A 101 -7.12 3.20 -1.84
C VAL A 101 -6.40 1.85 -1.89
N ILE A 102 -5.35 1.75 -2.70
CA ILE A 102 -4.57 0.52 -2.85
C ILE A 102 -3.94 0.12 -1.51
N CYS A 103 -3.29 1.06 -0.82
CA CYS A 103 -2.69 0.81 0.48
C CYS A 103 -3.73 0.46 1.54
N GLY A 104 -4.90 1.10 1.51
CA GLY A 104 -6.00 0.80 2.42
C GLY A 104 -6.52 -0.62 2.24
N VAL A 105 -6.72 -1.05 1.00
CA VAL A 105 -7.13 -2.43 0.69
C VAL A 105 -6.06 -3.41 1.14
N PHE A 106 -4.79 -3.11 0.86
CA PHE A 106 -3.67 -3.94 1.30
C PHE A 106 -3.63 -4.08 2.83
N LEU A 107 -3.79 -2.98 3.56
CA LEU A 107 -3.84 -3.00 5.03
C LEU A 107 -5.00 -3.86 5.54
N ALA A 108 -6.18 -3.72 4.94
CA ALA A 108 -7.34 -4.53 5.31
C ALA A 108 -7.06 -6.02 5.11
N LEU A 109 -6.41 -6.39 4.01
CA LEU A 109 -6.01 -7.76 3.74
C LEU A 109 -4.94 -8.24 4.73
N CYS A 110 -3.98 -7.39 5.09
CA CYS A 110 -2.96 -7.71 6.10
C CYS A 110 -3.59 -7.99 7.46
N VAL A 111 -4.48 -7.11 7.92
CA VAL A 111 -5.17 -7.26 9.20
C VAL A 111 -5.99 -8.55 9.20
N ARG A 112 -6.74 -8.78 8.12
CA ARG A 112 -7.54 -10.00 7.96
C ARG A 112 -6.66 -11.25 8.01
N SER A 113 -5.51 -11.24 7.34
CA SER A 113 -4.55 -12.34 7.34
C SER A 113 -3.99 -12.60 8.75
N PHE A 114 -3.64 -11.54 9.48
CA PHE A 114 -3.12 -11.68 10.84
C PHE A 114 -4.19 -12.24 11.79
N ILE A 115 -5.43 -11.79 11.68
CA ILE A 115 -6.54 -12.31 12.47
C ILE A 115 -6.78 -13.79 12.17
N ALA A 116 -6.77 -14.18 10.90
CA ALA A 116 -6.94 -15.57 10.48
C ALA A 116 -5.80 -16.44 11.03
N ALA A 117 -4.56 -15.95 11.01
CA ALA A 117 -3.42 -16.66 11.56
C ALA A 117 -3.54 -16.86 13.07
N ARG A 118 -4.01 -15.84 13.79
CA ARG A 118 -4.26 -15.94 15.24
C ARG A 118 -5.35 -16.96 15.56
N ARG A 119 -6.44 -16.95 14.80
CA ARG A 119 -7.54 -17.91 14.97
C ARG A 119 -7.07 -19.34 14.71
N SER A 120 -6.26 -19.55 13.67
CA SER A 120 -5.71 -20.86 13.36
C SER A 120 -4.81 -21.37 14.48
N ARG A 121 -3.95 -20.51 15.03
CA ARG A 121 -3.08 -20.87 16.17
C ARG A 121 -3.88 -21.22 17.41
N ALA A 122 -4.90 -20.43 17.73
CA ALA A 122 -5.78 -20.68 18.87
C ALA A 122 -6.54 -22.01 18.71
N SER A 123 -7.03 -22.31 17.51
CA SER A 123 -7.69 -23.56 17.20
C SER A 123 -6.74 -24.75 17.36
N GLN A 124 -5.51 -24.64 16.86
CA GLN A 124 -4.50 -25.68 17.02
C GLN A 124 -4.13 -25.91 18.49
N ALA A 125 -3.97 -24.84 19.26
CA ALA A 125 -3.70 -24.94 20.68
C ALA A 125 -4.85 -25.64 21.44
N ALA A 126 -6.11 -25.32 21.10
CA ALA A 126 -7.29 -25.97 21.69
C ALA A 126 -7.34 -27.47 21.36
N ARG A 127 -6.95 -27.86 20.14
CA ARG A 127 -6.91 -29.26 19.72
C ARG A 127 -5.78 -30.03 20.38
N ALA A 128 -4.65 -29.36 20.66
CA ALA A 128 -3.50 -29.97 21.32
C ALA A 128 -3.72 -30.17 22.82
N ALA A 129 -4.65 -29.44 23.41
CA ALA A 129 -5.06 -29.60 24.80
C ALA A 129 -6.16 -30.66 24.93
#